data_fc88067609d83295eb5f99fc1f0651cd
#
_entry.id   fc88067609d83295eb5f99fc1f0651cd
#
_cell.length_a   1.000
_cell.length_b   1.000
_cell.length_c   1.000
_cell.angle_alpha   90.00
_cell.angle_beta   90.00
_cell.angle_gamma   90.00
#
_symmetry.space_group_name_H-M   'P 1'
#
loop_
_entity.id
_entity.type
_entity.pdbx_description
1 polymer ?
#
loop_
_entity_poly.entity_id
_entity_poly.type
_entity_poly.pdbx_seq_one_letter_code
_entity_poly.pdbx_strand_id
1 'polypeptide(L)'
;TALSSGPTAVRGLALMLVSNFDFDLPEERIALRPAEPRESARLLVIFGSDLQDRTVGDLPELIRPTDVLVFNDTKVIPAQLFGLRERDGNFARVEATLHMRESADAWRAFLKPGKRVAAGDRIRFGHDDSACMLGQLDATVAEKGESGEVLLKFDLAGPVLDDAIRAVGHMPIPPYIAAKRADDASDLRDYQTIYAREEGAVAAPTAGLHFTPDLFARLDATKIERHFVTLHVGAGTFLPVKAEET
;
A
#
# COMPACT_ATOMS: atom_id res chain seq x y z
N THR A 1 -17.56 26.66 -47.97
CA THR A 1 -16.53 27.22 -47.07
C THR A 1 -16.25 26.17 -46.01
N ALA A 2 -15.19 25.42 -46.20
CA ALA A 2 -14.77 24.36 -45.28
C ALA A 2 -13.93 24.98 -44.15
N LEU A 3 -14.36 24.79 -42.90
CA LEU A 3 -13.56 25.10 -41.71
C LEU A 3 -12.60 23.91 -41.45
N SER A 4 -11.33 24.14 -41.71
CA SER A 4 -10.24 23.27 -41.35
C SER A 4 -9.96 23.39 -39.86
N SER A 5 -10.36 22.34 -39.08
CA SER A 5 -9.89 22.18 -37.72
C SER A 5 -8.48 21.53 -37.74
N GLY A 6 -7.45 22.36 -37.60
CA GLY A 6 -6.11 21.87 -37.36
C GLY A 6 -6.00 21.13 -36.04
N PRO A 7 -5.06 20.15 -35.90
CA PRO A 7 -4.88 19.42 -34.68
C PRO A 7 -4.40 20.37 -33.58
N THR A 8 -5.13 20.40 -32.47
CA THR A 8 -4.72 21.05 -31.23
C THR A 8 -3.41 20.39 -30.77
N ALA A 9 -2.30 21.12 -30.88
CA ALA A 9 -1.02 20.67 -30.37
C ALA A 9 -1.17 20.38 -28.86
N VAL A 10 -1.02 19.14 -28.47
CA VAL A 10 -0.81 18.76 -27.07
C VAL A 10 0.47 19.50 -26.67
N ARG A 11 0.36 20.49 -25.77
CA ARG A 11 1.52 21.13 -25.15
C ARG A 11 2.36 20.00 -24.59
N GLY A 12 3.60 19.85 -25.11
CA GLY A 12 4.53 18.86 -24.61
C GLY A 12 4.63 18.98 -23.08
N LEU A 13 4.42 17.89 -22.38
CA LEU A 13 4.75 17.78 -20.96
C LEU A 13 6.22 18.19 -20.85
N ALA A 14 6.49 19.29 -20.18
CA ALA A 14 7.87 19.67 -19.84
C ALA A 14 8.39 18.56 -18.93
N LEU A 15 9.43 17.84 -19.37
CA LEU A 15 10.14 16.88 -18.55
C LEU A 15 10.57 17.58 -17.24
N MET A 16 10.11 17.06 -16.11
CA MET A 16 10.51 17.57 -14.80
C MET A 16 11.65 16.70 -14.25
N LEU A 17 12.70 17.35 -13.79
CA LEU A 17 13.78 16.65 -13.11
C LEU A 17 13.29 16.17 -11.72
N VAL A 18 13.62 14.95 -11.37
CA VAL A 18 13.30 14.41 -10.03
C VAL A 18 13.97 15.27 -8.94
N SER A 19 15.16 15.81 -9.19
CA SER A 19 15.86 16.72 -8.28
C SER A 19 15.09 18.01 -7.94
N ASN A 20 14.10 18.41 -8.73
CA ASN A 20 13.24 19.55 -8.41
C ASN A 20 12.34 19.30 -7.19
N PHE A 21 12.23 18.04 -6.77
CA PHE A 21 11.44 17.61 -5.60
C PHE A 21 12.32 17.33 -4.37
N ASP A 22 13.64 17.50 -4.49
CA ASP A 22 14.55 17.33 -3.37
C ASP A 22 14.42 18.51 -2.39
N PHE A 23 14.26 18.18 -1.13
CA PHE A 23 14.24 19.15 -0.04
C PHE A 23 14.71 18.51 1.26
N ASP A 24 15.16 19.30 2.19
CA ASP A 24 15.52 18.84 3.54
C ASP A 24 14.24 18.55 4.34
N LEU A 25 13.97 17.27 4.62
CA LEU A 25 12.83 16.81 5.42
C LEU A 25 13.29 16.45 6.83
N PRO A 26 13.02 17.31 7.85
CA PRO A 26 13.35 16.99 9.23
C PRO A 26 12.64 15.72 9.70
N GLU A 27 13.36 14.85 10.40
CA GLU A 27 12.81 13.54 10.83
C GLU A 27 11.56 13.65 11.71
N GLU A 28 11.48 14.68 12.55
CA GLU A 28 10.33 14.96 13.42
C GLU A 28 9.06 15.34 12.67
N ARG A 29 9.16 15.63 11.35
CA ARG A 29 8.00 15.88 10.48
C ARG A 29 7.40 14.60 9.92
N ILE A 30 8.04 13.45 10.12
CA ILE A 30 7.53 12.15 9.70
C ILE A 30 6.68 11.57 10.83
N ALA A 31 5.36 11.58 10.65
CA ALA A 31 4.44 10.98 11.60
C ALA A 31 4.59 9.44 11.59
N LEU A 32 4.77 8.83 12.76
CA LEU A 32 4.88 7.37 12.92
C LEU A 32 3.52 6.73 13.23
N ARG A 33 2.51 7.54 13.54
CA ARG A 33 1.11 7.13 13.81
C ARG A 33 0.16 8.16 13.20
N PRO A 34 -1.06 7.75 12.84
CA PRO A 34 -2.07 8.70 12.41
C PRO A 34 -2.44 9.68 13.54
N ALA A 35 -3.00 10.82 13.15
CA ALA A 35 -3.64 11.72 14.09
C ALA A 35 -4.85 11.04 14.75
N GLU A 36 -5.19 11.43 15.98
CA GLU A 36 -6.37 10.93 16.70
C GLU A 36 -7.20 12.13 17.21
N PRO A 37 -8.44 12.32 16.73
CA PRO A 37 -9.09 11.58 15.65
C PRO A 37 -8.43 11.80 14.28
N ARG A 38 -8.63 10.89 13.33
CA ARG A 38 -7.93 10.90 12.03
C ARG A 38 -8.16 12.17 11.23
N GLU A 39 -9.37 12.73 11.27
CA GLU A 39 -9.72 13.98 10.58
C GLU A 39 -9.07 15.23 11.20
N SER A 40 -8.43 15.13 12.36
CA SER A 40 -7.61 16.22 12.93
C SER A 40 -6.26 16.39 12.24
N ALA A 41 -5.92 15.49 11.32
CA ALA A 41 -4.73 15.62 10.49
C ALA A 41 -4.72 16.94 9.72
N ARG A 42 -3.53 17.53 9.59
CA ARG A 42 -3.35 18.80 8.88
C ARG A 42 -3.67 18.68 7.42
N LEU A 43 -4.32 19.70 6.87
CA LEU A 43 -4.66 19.84 5.46
C LEU A 43 -4.11 21.18 4.94
N LEU A 44 -3.26 21.12 3.94
CA LEU A 44 -2.82 22.30 3.20
C LEU A 44 -3.79 22.54 2.04
N VAL A 45 -4.45 23.71 2.06
CA VAL A 45 -5.36 24.14 1.00
C VAL A 45 -4.65 25.18 0.13
N ILE A 46 -4.67 24.98 -1.18
CA ILE A 46 -3.98 25.84 -2.16
C ILE A 46 -4.98 26.41 -3.15
N PHE A 47 -5.14 27.72 -3.18
CA PHE A 47 -5.93 28.45 -4.18
C PHE A 47 -5.04 29.45 -4.92
N GLY A 48 -4.56 29.06 -6.11
CA GLY A 48 -3.60 29.86 -6.85
C GLY A 48 -2.30 30.05 -6.06
N SER A 49 -2.03 31.25 -5.57
CA SER A 49 -0.87 31.55 -4.71
C SER A 49 -1.21 31.62 -3.22
N ASP A 50 -2.50 31.48 -2.85
CA ASP A 50 -2.94 31.53 -1.46
C ASP A 50 -2.78 30.15 -0.82
N LEU A 51 -2.14 30.10 0.34
CA LEU A 51 -1.88 28.89 1.11
C LEU A 51 -2.59 29.00 2.46
N GLN A 52 -3.43 28.02 2.79
CA GLN A 52 -4.16 27.98 4.05
C GLN A 52 -3.91 26.70 4.80
N ASP A 53 -3.51 26.79 6.06
CA ASP A 53 -3.45 25.66 6.98
C ASP A 53 -4.85 25.37 7.53
N ARG A 54 -5.31 24.14 7.30
CA ARG A 54 -6.60 23.60 7.73
C ARG A 54 -6.41 22.23 8.36
N THR A 55 -7.53 21.58 8.69
CA THR A 55 -7.58 20.16 9.04
C THR A 55 -8.42 19.40 8.00
N VAL A 56 -8.28 18.09 7.93
CA VAL A 56 -9.13 17.25 7.08
C VAL A 56 -10.60 17.36 7.51
N GLY A 57 -10.84 17.61 8.80
CA GLY A 57 -12.16 17.89 9.36
C GLY A 57 -12.88 19.07 8.73
N ASP A 58 -12.16 20.04 8.16
CA ASP A 58 -12.75 21.23 7.50
C ASP A 58 -13.20 20.93 6.05
N LEU A 59 -12.96 19.72 5.55
CA LEU A 59 -13.26 19.35 4.16
C LEU A 59 -14.70 19.65 3.73
N PRO A 60 -15.76 19.43 4.55
CA PRO A 60 -17.14 19.76 4.17
C PRO A 60 -17.39 21.24 3.85
N GLU A 61 -16.55 22.16 4.39
CA GLU A 61 -16.63 23.60 4.15
C GLU A 61 -15.86 24.01 2.88
N LEU A 62 -14.91 23.17 2.42
CA LEU A 62 -14.02 23.44 1.29
C LEU A 62 -14.56 22.90 -0.03
N ILE A 63 -15.42 21.89 0.03
CA ILE A 63 -15.98 21.20 -1.13
C ILE A 63 -17.34 21.83 -1.47
N ARG A 64 -17.60 22.03 -2.76
CA ARG A 64 -18.87 22.58 -3.25
C ARG A 64 -19.95 21.49 -3.32
N PRO A 65 -21.22 21.81 -3.15
CA PRO A 65 -22.33 20.85 -3.28
C PRO A 65 -22.44 20.19 -4.66
N THR A 66 -21.76 20.74 -5.68
CA THR A 66 -21.71 20.19 -7.05
C THR A 66 -20.50 19.28 -7.27
N ASP A 67 -19.60 19.19 -6.32
CA ASP A 67 -18.43 18.33 -6.42
C ASP A 67 -18.82 16.88 -6.06
N VAL A 68 -18.08 15.93 -6.62
CA VAL A 68 -18.25 14.50 -6.38
C VAL A 68 -16.98 13.96 -5.76
N LEU A 69 -17.10 13.17 -4.69
CA LEU A 69 -16.01 12.47 -4.08
C LEU A 69 -15.93 11.04 -4.60
N VAL A 70 -14.75 10.65 -5.09
CA VAL A 70 -14.48 9.29 -5.54
C VAL A 70 -13.47 8.64 -4.59
N PHE A 71 -13.84 7.52 -4.02
CA PHE A 71 -13.05 6.78 -3.03
C PHE A 71 -12.57 5.45 -3.60
N ASN A 72 -11.38 5.03 -3.19
CA ASN A 72 -10.87 3.69 -3.48
C ASN A 72 -11.22 2.75 -2.32
N ASP A 73 -12.14 1.81 -2.54
CA ASP A 73 -12.62 0.86 -1.52
C ASP A 73 -11.80 -0.43 -1.41
N THR A 74 -10.61 -0.42 -1.98
CA THR A 74 -9.69 -1.55 -1.84
C THR A 74 -9.34 -1.80 -0.37
N LYS A 75 -9.24 -3.08 -0.02
CA LYS A 75 -8.84 -3.54 1.32
C LYS A 75 -7.43 -4.08 1.28
N VAL A 76 -6.58 -3.61 2.20
CA VAL A 76 -5.19 -4.07 2.32
C VAL A 76 -5.18 -5.44 2.96
N ILE A 77 -4.43 -6.37 2.36
CA ILE A 77 -4.17 -7.70 2.92
C ILE A 77 -2.88 -7.68 3.76
N PRO A 78 -2.73 -8.55 4.77
CA PRO A 78 -1.50 -8.67 5.55
C PRO A 78 -0.40 -9.36 4.71
N ALA A 79 0.07 -8.64 3.70
CA ALA A 79 0.94 -9.16 2.63
C ALA A 79 2.41 -9.28 3.01
N GLN A 80 2.81 -8.84 4.24
CA GLN A 80 4.17 -8.91 4.74
C GLN A 80 4.35 -10.23 5.50
N LEU A 81 5.20 -11.12 5.00
CA LEU A 81 5.47 -12.43 5.59
C LEU A 81 6.92 -12.51 6.06
N PHE A 82 7.12 -12.96 7.30
CA PHE A 82 8.44 -13.25 7.85
C PHE A 82 8.63 -14.77 7.95
N GLY A 83 9.79 -15.26 7.54
CA GLY A 83 10.02 -16.69 7.50
C GLY A 83 11.50 -17.09 7.50
N LEU A 84 11.69 -18.40 7.45
CA LEU A 84 12.99 -19.05 7.35
C LEU A 84 13.09 -19.80 6.02
N ARG A 85 14.11 -19.45 5.23
CA ARG A 85 14.50 -20.23 4.08
C ARG A 85 15.41 -21.37 4.52
N GLU A 86 15.12 -22.58 4.06
CA GLU A 86 15.94 -23.75 4.23
C GLU A 86 16.62 -24.12 2.90
N ARG A 87 17.91 -24.41 2.95
CA ARG A 87 18.70 -24.97 1.86
C ARG A 87 19.86 -25.79 2.44
N ASP A 88 19.94 -27.09 2.09
CA ASP A 88 21.01 -27.99 2.52
C ASP A 88 21.27 -27.95 4.04
N GLY A 89 20.20 -27.92 4.84
CA GLY A 89 20.26 -27.83 6.29
C GLY A 89 20.65 -26.45 6.86
N ASN A 90 20.85 -25.45 5.99
CA ASN A 90 21.15 -24.08 6.40
C ASN A 90 19.89 -23.22 6.39
N PHE A 91 19.66 -22.49 7.49
CA PHE A 91 18.53 -21.60 7.66
C PHE A 91 18.95 -20.14 7.52
N ALA A 92 18.10 -19.36 6.86
CA ALA A 92 18.26 -17.90 6.74
C ALA A 92 16.93 -17.21 6.88
N ARG A 93 16.88 -16.15 7.68
CA ARG A 93 15.68 -15.30 7.77
C ARG A 93 15.44 -14.61 6.43
N VAL A 94 14.17 -14.58 6.05
CA VAL A 94 13.68 -13.89 4.86
C VAL A 94 12.41 -13.13 5.19
N GLU A 95 12.21 -12.07 4.45
CA GLU A 95 11.03 -11.22 4.48
C GLU A 95 10.43 -11.22 3.07
N ALA A 96 9.15 -11.52 2.93
CA ALA A 96 8.43 -11.50 1.67
C ALA A 96 7.30 -10.48 1.72
N THR A 97 7.22 -9.62 0.71
CA THR A 97 6.06 -8.76 0.48
C THR A 97 5.31 -9.28 -0.74
N LEU A 98 4.17 -9.90 -0.53
CA LEU A 98 3.28 -10.35 -1.60
C LEU A 98 2.78 -9.12 -2.36
N HIS A 99 2.70 -9.18 -3.70
CA HIS A 99 2.22 -8.01 -4.45
C HIS A 99 1.28 -8.33 -5.61
N MET A 100 1.31 -9.57 -6.13
CA MET A 100 0.41 -9.95 -7.21
C MET A 100 0.11 -11.45 -7.15
N ARG A 101 -1.18 -11.79 -7.14
CA ARG A 101 -1.62 -13.19 -7.23
C ARG A 101 -1.53 -13.66 -8.68
N GLU A 102 -0.83 -14.76 -8.92
CA GLU A 102 -0.70 -15.38 -10.25
C GLU A 102 -1.69 -16.54 -10.45
N SER A 103 -1.95 -17.29 -9.38
CA SER A 103 -2.89 -18.42 -9.38
C SER A 103 -3.49 -18.68 -8.01
N ALA A 104 -4.29 -19.72 -7.88
CA ALA A 104 -4.89 -20.09 -6.60
C ALA A 104 -3.86 -20.41 -5.51
N ASP A 105 -2.65 -20.85 -5.90
CA ASP A 105 -1.56 -21.29 -5.00
C ASP A 105 -0.26 -20.51 -5.18
N ALA A 106 -0.23 -19.46 -6.04
CA ALA A 106 1.00 -18.76 -6.36
C ALA A 106 0.86 -17.24 -6.31
N TRP A 107 1.89 -16.59 -5.75
CA TRP A 107 2.01 -15.15 -5.64
C TRP A 107 3.39 -14.68 -6.07
N ARG A 108 3.44 -13.55 -6.78
CA ARG A 108 4.67 -12.78 -6.90
C ARG A 108 4.90 -12.02 -5.62
N ALA A 109 6.18 -12.00 -5.20
CA ALA A 109 6.61 -11.35 -3.97
C ALA A 109 7.99 -10.72 -4.15
N PHE A 110 8.25 -9.65 -3.43
CA PHE A 110 9.61 -9.15 -3.23
C PHE A 110 10.22 -9.79 -2.00
N LEU A 111 11.36 -10.48 -2.16
CA LEU A 111 12.08 -11.12 -1.07
C LEU A 111 13.32 -10.32 -0.64
N LYS A 112 13.51 -10.21 0.67
CA LYS A 112 14.73 -9.68 1.30
C LYS A 112 15.34 -10.74 2.24
N PRO A 113 16.66 -11.00 2.15
CA PRO A 113 17.62 -10.51 1.15
C PRO A 113 17.52 -11.32 -0.17
N GLY A 114 17.07 -10.69 -1.25
CA GLY A 114 16.80 -11.35 -2.54
C GLY A 114 18.04 -12.03 -3.17
N LYS A 115 19.27 -11.56 -2.89
CA LYS A 115 20.51 -12.16 -3.40
C LYS A 115 20.77 -13.59 -2.88
N ARG A 116 20.19 -13.95 -1.73
CA ARG A 116 20.42 -15.24 -1.06
C ARG A 116 19.35 -16.28 -1.40
N VAL A 117 18.38 -15.94 -2.23
CA VAL A 117 17.27 -16.80 -2.60
C VAL A 117 17.45 -17.31 -4.03
N ALA A 118 17.14 -18.58 -4.28
CA ALA A 118 17.17 -19.23 -5.59
C ALA A 118 15.89 -20.03 -5.83
N ALA A 119 15.59 -20.32 -7.10
CA ALA A 119 14.54 -21.26 -7.46
C ALA A 119 14.79 -22.62 -6.81
N GLY A 120 13.72 -23.24 -6.28
CA GLY A 120 13.77 -24.49 -5.53
C GLY A 120 13.93 -24.32 -4.01
N ASP A 121 14.26 -23.12 -3.50
CA ASP A 121 14.33 -22.91 -2.06
C ASP A 121 12.94 -23.09 -1.41
N ARG A 122 12.94 -23.78 -0.27
CA ARG A 122 11.77 -23.86 0.63
C ARG A 122 11.80 -22.74 1.64
N ILE A 123 10.66 -22.12 1.87
CA ILE A 123 10.49 -21.06 2.85
C ILE A 123 9.29 -21.43 3.74
N ARG A 124 9.49 -21.35 5.03
CA ARG A 124 8.45 -21.47 6.04
C ARG A 124 8.19 -20.11 6.64
N PHE A 125 6.97 -19.62 6.51
CA PHE A 125 6.47 -18.37 7.09
C PHE A 125 5.67 -18.66 8.37
N GLY A 126 5.68 -17.71 9.31
CA GLY A 126 5.00 -17.80 10.61
C GLY A 126 5.96 -18.02 11.77
N HIS A 127 5.41 -18.10 12.99
CA HIS A 127 6.22 -18.28 14.21
C HIS A 127 6.53 -19.73 14.47
N ASP A 128 7.76 -20.02 14.89
CA ASP A 128 8.24 -21.37 15.24
C ASP A 128 7.51 -22.03 16.44
N ASP A 129 6.83 -21.22 17.29
CA ASP A 129 6.22 -21.68 18.54
C ASP A 129 4.72 -21.98 18.42
N SER A 130 4.08 -21.78 17.27
CA SER A 130 2.66 -22.09 17.13
C SER A 130 2.44 -23.57 16.82
N ALA A 131 2.00 -24.32 17.82
CA ALA A 131 1.51 -25.70 17.68
C ALA A 131 0.22 -25.81 16.82
N CYS A 132 -0.26 -24.70 16.23
CA CYS A 132 -1.44 -24.66 15.38
C CYS A 132 -1.00 -24.70 13.92
N MET A 133 -1.58 -25.63 13.15
CA MET A 133 -1.31 -25.75 11.70
C MET A 133 -1.60 -24.47 10.91
N LEU A 134 -2.43 -23.56 11.43
CA LEU A 134 -2.71 -22.24 10.86
C LEU A 134 -1.60 -21.20 11.14
N GLY A 135 -0.64 -21.51 12.01
CA GLY A 135 0.49 -20.64 12.34
C GLY A 135 1.71 -20.81 11.46
N GLN A 136 1.65 -21.71 10.46
CA GLN A 136 2.75 -21.98 9.53
C GLN A 136 2.25 -21.99 8.09
N LEU A 137 3.00 -21.38 7.19
CA LEU A 137 2.69 -21.33 5.78
C LEU A 137 3.96 -21.63 4.98
N ASP A 138 3.98 -22.77 4.31
CA ASP A 138 5.13 -23.22 3.52
C ASP A 138 4.96 -22.84 2.04
N ALA A 139 6.06 -22.40 1.44
CA ALA A 139 6.15 -22.09 0.02
C ALA A 139 7.48 -22.52 -0.59
N THR A 140 7.46 -22.75 -1.89
CA THR A 140 8.67 -22.96 -2.71
C THR A 140 8.86 -21.76 -3.63
N VAL A 141 10.09 -21.30 -3.77
CA VAL A 141 10.47 -20.32 -4.79
C VAL A 141 10.44 -21.01 -6.14
N ALA A 142 9.39 -20.79 -6.93
CA ALA A 142 9.25 -21.40 -8.25
C ALA A 142 10.13 -20.70 -9.30
N GLU A 143 10.19 -19.36 -9.24
CA GLU A 143 10.94 -18.53 -10.19
C GLU A 143 11.63 -17.39 -9.43
N LYS A 144 12.74 -16.93 -10.00
CA LYS A 144 13.43 -15.73 -9.55
C LYS A 144 13.48 -14.70 -10.67
N GLY A 145 12.86 -13.56 -10.43
CA GLY A 145 12.88 -12.40 -11.32
C GLY A 145 13.99 -11.40 -10.99
N GLU A 146 13.83 -10.21 -11.52
CA GLU A 146 14.76 -9.09 -11.28
C GLU A 146 14.43 -8.35 -9.97
N SER A 147 15.39 -7.56 -9.49
CA SER A 147 15.22 -6.65 -8.32
C SER A 147 14.72 -7.33 -7.03
N GLY A 148 14.88 -8.66 -6.90
CA GLY A 148 14.45 -9.42 -5.74
C GLY A 148 13.00 -9.93 -5.82
N GLU A 149 12.36 -9.77 -6.97
CA GLU A 149 11.08 -10.41 -7.25
C GLU A 149 11.25 -11.92 -7.37
N VAL A 150 10.27 -12.66 -6.88
CA VAL A 150 10.17 -14.12 -7.00
C VAL A 150 8.72 -14.54 -7.20
N LEU A 151 8.52 -15.73 -7.79
CA LEU A 151 7.24 -16.43 -7.76
C LEU A 151 7.28 -17.44 -6.60
N LEU A 152 6.44 -17.22 -5.61
CA LEU A 152 6.22 -18.15 -4.49
C LEU A 152 5.05 -19.06 -4.83
N LYS A 153 5.28 -20.37 -4.80
CA LYS A 153 4.24 -21.38 -4.88
C LYS A 153 4.02 -21.98 -3.50
N PHE A 154 2.82 -21.76 -2.96
CA PHE A 154 2.42 -22.21 -1.63
C PHE A 154 1.91 -23.66 -1.66
N ASP A 155 2.02 -24.35 -0.53
CA ASP A 155 1.48 -25.70 -0.37
C ASP A 155 -0.05 -25.68 -0.15
N LEU A 156 -0.62 -24.51 0.11
CA LEU A 156 -2.06 -24.27 0.22
C LEU A 156 -2.57 -23.50 -1.01
N ALA A 157 -3.88 -23.55 -1.26
CA ALA A 157 -4.49 -22.90 -2.41
C ALA A 157 -5.86 -22.27 -2.07
N GLY A 158 -6.27 -21.25 -2.84
CA GLY A 158 -7.58 -20.62 -2.74
C GLY A 158 -7.88 -20.05 -1.36
N PRO A 159 -9.12 -20.14 -0.88
CA PRO A 159 -9.52 -19.53 0.40
C PRO A 159 -8.70 -20.01 1.61
N VAL A 160 -8.22 -21.25 1.60
CA VAL A 160 -7.38 -21.79 2.68
C VAL A 160 -6.03 -21.08 2.72
N LEU A 161 -5.44 -20.78 1.55
CA LEU A 161 -4.23 -19.97 1.47
C LEU A 161 -4.50 -18.53 1.97
N ASP A 162 -5.63 -17.95 1.61
CA ASP A 162 -5.99 -16.60 2.04
C ASP A 162 -6.14 -16.52 3.56
N ASP A 163 -6.75 -17.53 4.17
CA ASP A 163 -6.87 -17.64 5.64
C ASP A 163 -5.49 -17.80 6.30
N ALA A 164 -4.62 -18.63 5.73
CA ALA A 164 -3.26 -18.81 6.23
C ALA A 164 -2.43 -17.51 6.12
N ILE A 165 -2.53 -16.78 5.00
CA ILE A 165 -1.88 -15.47 4.84
C ILE A 165 -2.41 -14.49 5.89
N ARG A 166 -3.72 -14.46 6.15
CA ARG A 166 -4.31 -13.61 7.20
C ARG A 166 -3.81 -13.96 8.60
N ALA A 167 -3.55 -15.25 8.85
CA ALA A 167 -3.10 -15.72 10.16
C ALA A 167 -1.62 -15.43 10.46
N VAL A 168 -0.73 -15.53 9.44
CA VAL A 168 0.72 -15.38 9.63
C VAL A 168 1.26 -14.06 9.13
N GLY A 169 0.48 -13.33 8.33
CA GLY A 169 0.89 -12.10 7.69
C GLY A 169 0.80 -10.88 8.59
N HIS A 170 1.62 -9.90 8.29
CA HIS A 170 1.68 -8.60 8.92
C HIS A 170 1.22 -7.52 7.95
N MET A 171 0.71 -6.42 8.49
CA MET A 171 0.36 -5.26 7.67
C MET A 171 1.62 -4.68 7.03
N PRO A 172 1.68 -4.55 5.70
CA PRO A 172 2.82 -3.93 5.06
C PRO A 172 2.81 -2.43 5.36
N ILE A 173 3.76 -2.00 6.18
CA ILE A 173 3.96 -0.58 6.52
C ILE A 173 5.04 0.03 5.63
N PRO A 174 4.97 1.34 5.31
CA PRO A 174 5.95 1.99 4.46
C PRO A 174 7.38 1.82 5.00
N PRO A 175 8.39 1.61 4.15
CA PRO A 175 9.76 1.34 4.57
C PRO A 175 10.36 2.39 5.51
N TYR A 176 10.03 3.67 5.32
CA TYR A 176 10.51 4.76 6.16
C TYR A 176 9.89 4.76 7.57
N ILE A 177 8.70 4.16 7.74
CA ILE A 177 8.10 3.90 9.04
C ILE A 177 8.71 2.64 9.67
N ALA A 178 8.83 1.54 8.89
CA ALA A 178 9.40 0.28 9.34
C ALA A 178 10.85 0.42 9.84
N ALA A 179 11.61 1.37 9.28
CA ALA A 179 12.97 1.69 9.75
C ALA A 179 12.98 2.35 11.15
N LYS A 180 11.87 2.91 11.61
CA LYS A 180 11.80 3.68 12.88
C LYS A 180 11.02 2.95 13.98
N ARG A 181 10.14 2.02 13.63
CA ARG A 181 9.37 1.19 14.56
C ARG A 181 9.02 -0.16 13.95
N ALA A 182 8.85 -1.16 14.80
CA ALA A 182 8.22 -2.41 14.39
C ALA A 182 6.72 -2.20 14.11
N ASP A 183 6.13 -3.11 13.33
CA ASP A 183 4.68 -3.21 13.19
C ASP A 183 4.04 -3.73 14.49
N ASP A 184 2.78 -3.42 14.68
CA ASP A 184 1.98 -3.91 15.79
C ASP A 184 0.49 -4.09 15.40
N ALA A 185 -0.31 -4.60 16.34
CA ALA A 185 -1.72 -4.89 16.08
C ALA A 185 -2.55 -3.66 15.68
N SER A 186 -2.13 -2.45 16.03
CA SER A 186 -2.85 -1.23 15.63
C SER A 186 -2.70 -0.93 14.14
N ASP A 187 -1.63 -1.40 13.50
CA ASP A 187 -1.41 -1.20 12.06
C ASP A 187 -2.48 -1.86 11.19
N LEU A 188 -3.10 -2.95 11.66
CA LEU A 188 -4.25 -3.57 10.99
C LEU A 188 -5.42 -2.59 10.82
N ARG A 189 -5.61 -1.69 11.78
CA ARG A 189 -6.62 -0.63 11.73
C ARG A 189 -6.07 0.61 11.03
N ASP A 190 -4.84 1.00 11.33
CA ASP A 190 -4.27 2.30 10.95
C ASP A 190 -3.99 2.38 9.44
N TYR A 191 -3.71 1.26 8.78
CA TYR A 191 -3.52 1.17 7.34
C TYR A 191 -4.75 0.64 6.59
N GLN A 192 -5.96 0.76 7.19
CA GLN A 192 -7.22 0.42 6.56
C GLN A 192 -8.16 1.62 6.54
N THR A 193 -8.85 1.85 5.41
CA THR A 193 -9.92 2.84 5.34
C THR A 193 -11.18 2.29 6.00
N ILE A 194 -12.04 3.17 6.52
CA ILE A 194 -13.31 2.78 7.15
C ILE A 194 -14.31 2.16 6.16
N TYR A 195 -14.08 2.33 4.86
CA TYR A 195 -14.93 1.84 3.77
C TYR A 195 -14.23 0.76 2.92
N ALA A 196 -13.11 0.19 3.40
CA ALA A 196 -12.41 -0.90 2.73
C ALA A 196 -13.32 -2.13 2.59
N ARG A 197 -13.45 -2.65 1.35
CA ARG A 197 -14.35 -3.75 1.04
C ARG A 197 -13.67 -4.86 0.24
N GLU A 198 -13.05 -4.53 -0.89
CA GLU A 198 -12.50 -5.48 -1.84
C GLU A 198 -11.03 -5.80 -1.54
N GLU A 199 -10.74 -7.01 -1.06
CA GLU A 199 -9.37 -7.45 -0.72
C GLU A 199 -8.47 -7.55 -1.95
N GLY A 200 -7.19 -7.15 -1.81
CA GLY A 200 -6.19 -7.30 -2.88
C GLY A 200 -5.09 -6.23 -2.90
N ALA A 201 -5.22 -5.16 -2.13
CA ALA A 201 -4.17 -4.15 -2.05
C ALA A 201 -3.05 -4.60 -1.11
N VAL A 202 -1.83 -4.18 -1.43
CA VAL A 202 -0.64 -4.33 -0.59
C VAL A 202 -0.30 -3.02 0.12
N ALA A 203 -0.73 -1.89 -0.42
CA ALA A 203 -0.58 -0.59 0.22
C ALA A 203 -1.94 0.10 0.37
N ALA A 204 -2.08 0.87 1.46
CA ALA A 204 -3.30 1.62 1.71
C ALA A 204 -3.45 2.81 0.77
N PRO A 205 -4.69 3.15 0.34
CA PRO A 205 -4.99 4.43 -0.29
C PRO A 205 -4.93 5.53 0.77
N THR A 206 -3.71 6.03 1.04
CA THR A 206 -3.37 6.81 2.25
C THR A 206 -4.21 8.07 2.43
N ALA A 207 -4.63 8.76 1.36
CA ALA A 207 -5.53 9.89 1.45
C ALA A 207 -6.89 9.51 2.09
N GLY A 208 -7.35 8.28 1.86
CA GLY A 208 -8.59 7.76 2.43
C GLY A 208 -8.52 7.44 3.92
N LEU A 209 -7.33 7.29 4.49
CA LEU A 209 -7.15 6.95 5.90
C LEU A 209 -7.60 8.07 6.87
N HIS A 210 -7.72 9.29 6.37
CA HIS A 210 -8.13 10.45 7.18
C HIS A 210 -9.65 10.51 7.43
N PHE A 211 -10.44 9.74 6.69
CA PHE A 211 -11.90 9.77 6.82
C PHE A 211 -12.38 8.95 8.01
N THR A 212 -13.33 9.51 8.74
CA THR A 212 -14.01 8.89 9.87
C THR A 212 -15.51 8.80 9.61
N PRO A 213 -16.27 7.98 10.35
CA PRO A 213 -17.72 7.98 10.26
C PRO A 213 -18.33 9.37 10.51
N ASP A 214 -17.79 10.14 11.45
CA ASP A 214 -18.25 11.49 11.76
C ASP A 214 -18.01 12.47 10.61
N LEU A 215 -16.85 12.41 9.95
CA LEU A 215 -16.59 13.21 8.77
C LEU A 215 -17.52 12.82 7.63
N PHE A 216 -17.81 11.53 7.41
CA PHE A 216 -18.78 11.08 6.43
C PHE A 216 -20.18 11.60 6.72
N ALA A 217 -20.63 11.58 7.98
CA ALA A 217 -21.94 12.12 8.35
C ALA A 217 -22.03 13.63 8.06
N ARG A 218 -20.95 14.39 8.29
CA ARG A 218 -20.91 15.82 7.96
C ARG A 218 -20.95 16.07 6.43
N LEU A 219 -20.23 15.26 5.64
CA LEU A 219 -20.28 15.32 4.19
C LEU A 219 -21.68 14.97 3.64
N ASP A 220 -22.34 13.97 4.22
CA ASP A 220 -23.73 13.61 3.83
C ASP A 220 -24.71 14.76 4.07
N ALA A 221 -24.52 15.50 5.18
CA ALA A 221 -25.35 16.68 5.48
C ALA A 221 -25.21 17.80 4.43
N THR A 222 -24.07 17.87 3.71
CA THR A 222 -23.84 18.82 2.61
C THR A 222 -24.37 18.35 1.26
N LYS A 223 -24.90 17.12 1.19
CA LYS A 223 -25.42 16.46 -0.03
C LYS A 223 -24.38 16.26 -1.13
N ILE A 224 -23.11 16.17 -0.75
CA ILE A 224 -22.01 15.83 -1.67
C ILE A 224 -22.13 14.35 -2.04
N GLU A 225 -22.14 14.04 -3.34
CA GLU A 225 -22.19 12.65 -3.81
C GLU A 225 -20.86 11.93 -3.57
N ARG A 226 -20.96 10.64 -3.21
CA ARG A 226 -19.81 9.75 -3.00
C ARG A 226 -19.91 8.54 -3.89
N HIS A 227 -18.85 8.26 -4.61
CA HIS A 227 -18.71 7.07 -5.45
C HIS A 227 -17.48 6.27 -5.03
N PHE A 228 -17.49 4.97 -5.35
CA PHE A 228 -16.41 4.05 -5.00
C PHE A 228 -15.89 3.38 -6.27
N VAL A 229 -14.58 3.22 -6.32
CA VAL A 229 -13.87 2.43 -7.32
C VAL A 229 -12.94 1.47 -6.58
N THR A 230 -12.65 0.33 -7.20
CA THR A 230 -11.68 -0.61 -6.63
C THR A 230 -10.40 -0.57 -7.45
N LEU A 231 -9.33 -0.05 -6.84
CA LEU A 231 -7.99 0.00 -7.42
C LEU A 231 -7.01 -0.63 -6.43
N HIS A 232 -6.57 -1.86 -6.70
CA HIS A 232 -5.60 -2.54 -5.85
C HIS A 232 -4.22 -1.89 -5.98
N VAL A 233 -3.74 -1.30 -4.88
CA VAL A 233 -2.43 -0.65 -4.82
C VAL A 233 -1.36 -1.72 -4.57
N GLY A 234 -0.47 -1.91 -5.54
CA GLY A 234 0.62 -2.89 -5.46
C GLY A 234 1.84 -2.38 -4.70
N ALA A 235 2.79 -3.29 -4.43
CA ALA A 235 4.04 -2.97 -3.72
C ALA A 235 4.98 -2.03 -4.50
N GLY A 236 4.72 -1.77 -5.77
CA GLY A 236 5.48 -0.80 -6.58
C GLY A 236 5.54 0.59 -5.96
N THR A 237 4.52 0.98 -5.18
CA THR A 237 4.48 2.26 -4.46
C THR A 237 5.58 2.39 -3.37
N PHE A 238 6.16 1.27 -2.93
CA PHE A 238 7.26 1.25 -1.96
C PHE A 238 8.65 1.29 -2.61
N LEU A 239 8.71 1.19 -3.94
CA LEU A 239 9.98 1.22 -4.65
C LEU A 239 10.46 2.67 -4.82
N PRO A 240 11.77 2.93 -4.63
CA PRO A 240 12.32 4.27 -4.87
C PRO A 240 12.26 4.63 -6.36
N VAL A 241 11.99 5.88 -6.65
CA VAL A 241 12.12 6.44 -8.01
C VAL A 241 13.59 6.43 -8.40
N LYS A 242 13.93 5.78 -9.53
CA LYS A 242 15.30 5.65 -10.04
C LYS A 242 15.54 6.48 -11.32
N ALA A 243 14.47 7.01 -11.90
CA ALA A 243 14.57 7.87 -13.07
C ALA A 243 15.11 9.26 -12.69
N GLU A 244 15.87 9.88 -13.57
CA GLU A 244 16.32 11.27 -13.40
C GLU A 244 15.26 12.27 -13.88
N GLU A 245 14.38 11.84 -14.76
CA GLU A 245 13.29 12.62 -15.37
C GLU A 245 11.95 11.86 -15.27
N THR A 246 10.85 12.60 -15.16
CA THR A 246 9.47 12.08 -15.08
C THR A 246 8.69 12.38 -16.34
#